data_45ac1ef04a83778b67dfd1c8a9d92988
#
_entry.id   45ac1ef04a83778b67dfd1c8a9d92988
#
_cell.length_a   1.000
_cell.length_b   1.000
_cell.length_c   1.000
_cell.angle_alpha   90.00
_cell.angle_beta   90.00
_cell.angle_gamma   90.00
#
_symmetry.space_group_name_H-M   'P 1'
#
loop_
_entity.id
_entity.type
_entity.pdbx_description
1 polymer ?
#
loop_
_entity_poly.entity_id
_entity_poly.type
_entity_poly.pdbx_seq_one_letter_code
_entity_poly.pdbx_strand_id
1 'polypeptide(L)'
;MLAENFKFGPANKGLDNFLKQLEGDYDEFTRLTENGDHATASDIYEQLAMETTQMENMMADIPALFEKLDTVYVEQLNELVQGHTDLIAQGYVFPNDTLVEELEAIDAQRQQVLQLLGELKLKEVSEQNGYIDRRIDTLYDMMETEVTARKEVTKNADQLSSDLLRLREQNSQLSMTLDRLGQRFQFNHKELETRRTLLEQINATEEQVNHNDDLLEASEMSFSELRAKQDSQLKRFSEIESQQVEIWEKISGLEKAQHSARQFGGQYQQEIENIKQAVERMNLPGLPASYLEYFFAVSNELNRLAKSLQAHLIDMDEVQRQLNIVSADIDTLKEKTETLVDQASLTEQLLQYANRYRTSSDRVAAASEQARMFYERDYSFDKAMDVLGPALDSVEPGVYEKLVDSYMKRKTPLL
;
A
#
# COMPACT_ATOMS: atom_id res chain seq x y z
N MET A 1 -11.58 48.79 -51.04
CA MET A 1 -11.08 47.43 -51.38
C MET A 1 -9.68 47.42 -52.03
N LEU A 2 -9.34 48.29 -52.98
CA LEU A 2 -8.05 48.19 -53.69
C LEU A 2 -6.77 48.45 -52.87
N ALA A 3 -6.84 49.05 -51.70
CA ALA A 3 -5.67 49.41 -50.91
C ALA A 3 -5.18 48.32 -49.92
N GLU A 4 -5.95 47.26 -49.69
CA GLU A 4 -5.64 46.21 -48.67
C GLU A 4 -5.77 44.77 -49.23
N ASN A 5 -5.76 44.58 -50.51
CA ASN A 5 -5.91 43.27 -51.18
C ASN A 5 -4.92 42.19 -50.68
N PHE A 6 -3.72 42.60 -50.22
CA PHE A 6 -2.71 41.68 -49.68
C PHE A 6 -3.19 40.94 -48.41
N LYS A 7 -4.18 41.49 -47.66
CA LYS A 7 -4.67 40.87 -46.40
C LYS A 7 -5.60 39.69 -46.63
N PHE A 8 -6.13 39.52 -47.83
CA PHE A 8 -7.11 38.48 -48.17
C PHE A 8 -6.49 37.29 -48.91
N GLY A 9 -5.24 37.41 -49.36
CA GLY A 9 -4.49 36.33 -50.01
C GLY A 9 -5.26 35.66 -51.15
N PRO A 10 -5.38 34.31 -51.14
CA PRO A 10 -6.05 33.58 -52.21
C PRO A 10 -7.57 33.84 -52.24
N ALA A 11 -8.19 34.34 -51.16
CA ALA A 11 -9.63 34.65 -51.09
C ALA A 11 -10.02 35.86 -51.93
N ASN A 12 -9.09 36.73 -52.38
CA ASN A 12 -9.40 37.89 -53.18
C ASN A 12 -10.26 37.56 -54.40
N LYS A 13 -9.85 36.50 -55.15
CA LYS A 13 -10.57 36.08 -56.34
C LYS A 13 -11.98 35.60 -56.04
N GLY A 14 -12.18 34.89 -54.93
CA GLY A 14 -13.50 34.44 -54.47
C GLY A 14 -14.38 35.61 -54.06
N LEU A 15 -13.83 36.57 -53.33
CA LEU A 15 -14.52 37.79 -52.89
C LEU A 15 -14.92 38.67 -54.11
N ASP A 16 -14.03 38.83 -55.09
CA ASP A 16 -14.34 39.57 -56.32
C ASP A 16 -15.46 38.93 -57.13
N ASN A 17 -15.51 37.61 -57.21
CA ASN A 17 -16.60 36.90 -57.87
C ASN A 17 -17.92 37.03 -57.08
N PHE A 18 -17.88 36.95 -55.75
CA PHE A 18 -19.05 37.14 -54.91
C PHE A 18 -19.57 38.57 -54.98
N LEU A 19 -18.70 39.56 -55.02
CA LEU A 19 -19.06 40.96 -55.21
C LEU A 19 -19.77 41.18 -56.56
N LYS A 20 -19.24 40.60 -57.66
CA LYS A 20 -19.90 40.69 -58.99
C LYS A 20 -21.29 40.05 -59.02
N GLN A 21 -21.47 38.97 -58.26
CA GLN A 21 -22.80 38.38 -58.10
C GLN A 21 -23.76 39.34 -57.40
N LEU A 22 -23.34 39.93 -56.24
CA LEU A 22 -24.09 40.95 -55.54
C LEU A 22 -24.47 42.15 -56.41
N GLU A 23 -23.52 42.63 -57.22
CA GLU A 23 -23.78 43.71 -58.22
C GLU A 23 -24.85 43.30 -59.24
N GLY A 24 -24.78 42.08 -59.76
CA GLY A 24 -25.79 41.54 -60.68
C GLY A 24 -27.16 41.41 -60.06
N ASP A 25 -27.26 40.93 -58.82
CA ASP A 25 -28.51 40.81 -58.10
C ASP A 25 -29.10 42.19 -57.72
N TYR A 26 -28.25 43.16 -57.42
CA TYR A 26 -28.65 44.56 -57.25
C TYR A 26 -29.22 45.20 -58.52
N ASP A 27 -28.60 44.97 -59.68
CA ASP A 27 -29.06 45.44 -60.97
C ASP A 27 -30.41 44.81 -61.28
N GLU A 28 -30.61 43.52 -61.01
CA GLU A 28 -31.92 42.82 -61.21
C GLU A 28 -33.01 43.36 -60.26
N PHE A 29 -32.67 43.60 -58.99
CA PHE A 29 -33.57 44.27 -58.05
C PHE A 29 -34.05 45.63 -58.52
N THR A 30 -33.12 46.44 -59.04
CA THR A 30 -33.41 47.78 -59.60
C THR A 30 -34.33 47.66 -60.81
N ARG A 31 -34.08 46.76 -61.74
CA ARG A 31 -34.83 46.49 -62.93
C ARG A 31 -36.29 46.05 -62.60
N LEU A 32 -36.48 45.13 -61.61
CA LEU A 32 -37.77 44.65 -61.19
C LEU A 32 -38.57 45.74 -60.49
N THR A 33 -37.97 46.58 -59.69
CA THR A 33 -38.53 47.73 -59.02
C THR A 33 -39.04 48.75 -60.01
N GLU A 34 -38.27 49.06 -61.03
CA GLU A 34 -38.67 49.97 -62.13
C GLU A 34 -39.83 49.44 -62.99
N ASN A 35 -39.87 48.11 -63.15
CA ASN A 35 -40.95 47.45 -63.91
C ASN A 35 -42.26 47.23 -63.06
N GLY A 36 -42.26 47.60 -61.80
CA GLY A 36 -43.42 47.47 -60.90
C GLY A 36 -43.72 46.08 -60.35
N ASP A 37 -42.74 45.11 -60.49
CA ASP A 37 -42.83 43.77 -59.90
C ASP A 37 -42.26 43.79 -58.49
N HIS A 38 -43.01 44.41 -57.61
CA HIS A 38 -42.54 44.60 -56.19
C HIS A 38 -42.51 43.31 -55.38
N ALA A 39 -43.26 42.24 -55.77
CA ALA A 39 -43.18 40.97 -55.04
C ALA A 39 -41.87 40.27 -55.25
N THR A 40 -41.47 40.09 -56.52
CA THR A 40 -40.16 39.47 -56.82
C THR A 40 -38.99 40.35 -56.39
N ALA A 41 -39.11 41.68 -56.46
CA ALA A 41 -38.16 42.63 -55.99
C ALA A 41 -37.93 42.50 -54.43
N SER A 42 -38.98 42.24 -53.68
CA SER A 42 -38.86 42.02 -52.24
C SER A 42 -38.08 40.74 -51.88
N ASP A 43 -38.26 39.65 -52.63
CA ASP A 43 -37.53 38.41 -52.45
C ASP A 43 -36.02 38.60 -52.74
N ILE A 44 -35.68 39.30 -53.84
CA ILE A 44 -34.28 39.62 -54.19
C ILE A 44 -33.68 40.56 -53.15
N TYR A 45 -34.44 41.52 -52.60
CA TYR A 45 -33.92 42.40 -51.57
C TYR A 45 -33.57 41.64 -50.28
N GLU A 46 -34.38 40.69 -49.84
CA GLU A 46 -34.08 39.85 -48.65
C GLU A 46 -32.81 39.01 -48.92
N GLN A 47 -32.67 38.43 -50.10
CA GLN A 47 -31.45 37.69 -50.50
C GLN A 47 -30.23 38.60 -50.50
N LEU A 48 -30.27 39.77 -51.14
CA LEU A 48 -29.21 40.75 -51.13
C LEU A 48 -28.77 41.19 -49.75
N ALA A 49 -29.73 41.44 -48.85
CA ALA A 49 -29.44 41.80 -47.48
C ALA A 49 -28.70 40.68 -46.72
N MET A 50 -29.08 39.41 -46.92
CA MET A 50 -28.39 38.25 -46.34
C MET A 50 -27.01 38.07 -46.91
N GLU A 51 -26.84 38.12 -48.24
CA GLU A 51 -25.57 37.94 -48.93
C GLU A 51 -24.58 39.09 -48.63
N THR A 52 -25.09 40.35 -48.53
CA THR A 52 -24.26 41.50 -48.10
C THR A 52 -23.72 41.30 -46.68
N THR A 53 -24.59 40.86 -45.73
CA THR A 53 -24.15 40.56 -44.39
C THR A 53 -23.14 39.42 -44.34
N GLN A 54 -23.31 38.40 -45.21
CA GLN A 54 -22.34 37.31 -45.33
C GLN A 54 -21.01 37.82 -45.87
N MET A 55 -21.00 38.70 -46.88
CA MET A 55 -19.81 39.33 -47.42
C MET A 55 -19.07 40.14 -46.35
N GLU A 56 -19.76 40.93 -45.55
CA GLU A 56 -19.22 41.73 -44.46
C GLU A 56 -18.51 40.83 -43.44
N ASN A 57 -19.16 39.72 -43.04
CA ASN A 57 -18.61 38.75 -42.11
C ASN A 57 -17.32 38.08 -42.70
N MET A 58 -17.38 37.65 -43.96
CA MET A 58 -16.23 37.08 -44.64
C MET A 58 -15.04 38.09 -44.71
N MET A 59 -15.31 39.36 -45.01
CA MET A 59 -14.30 40.40 -45.02
C MET A 59 -13.69 40.66 -43.64
N ALA A 60 -14.42 40.47 -42.57
CA ALA A 60 -13.90 40.59 -41.20
C ALA A 60 -13.05 39.38 -40.78
N ASP A 61 -13.46 38.16 -41.16
CA ASP A 61 -12.84 36.91 -40.67
C ASP A 61 -11.60 36.49 -41.52
N ILE A 62 -11.62 36.67 -42.83
CA ILE A 62 -10.60 36.20 -43.77
C ILE A 62 -9.19 36.71 -43.42
N PRO A 63 -8.95 38.00 -43.07
CA PRO A 63 -7.63 38.50 -42.79
C PRO A 63 -6.94 37.74 -41.66
N ALA A 64 -7.64 37.45 -40.56
CA ALA A 64 -7.09 36.71 -39.42
C ALA A 64 -6.82 35.26 -39.80
N LEU A 65 -7.69 34.61 -40.59
CA LEU A 65 -7.48 33.24 -41.05
C LEU A 65 -6.30 33.15 -42.03
N PHE A 66 -6.13 34.11 -42.89
CA PHE A 66 -5.02 34.17 -43.86
C PHE A 66 -3.71 34.45 -43.15
N GLU A 67 -3.65 35.42 -42.22
CA GLU A 67 -2.44 35.73 -41.42
C GLU A 67 -1.97 34.48 -40.67
N LYS A 68 -2.90 33.73 -40.10
CA LYS A 68 -2.60 32.50 -39.40
C LYS A 68 -1.96 31.44 -40.31
N LEU A 69 -2.51 31.28 -41.54
CA LEU A 69 -2.04 30.30 -42.52
C LEU A 69 -0.74 30.70 -43.22
N ASP A 70 -0.57 31.98 -43.54
CA ASP A 70 0.53 32.47 -44.35
C ASP A 70 1.75 32.90 -43.51
N THR A 71 1.51 33.35 -42.28
CA THR A 71 2.59 33.89 -41.43
C THR A 71 2.78 33.00 -40.18
N VAL A 72 1.78 32.89 -39.34
CA VAL A 72 1.95 32.25 -38.00
C VAL A 72 2.39 30.79 -38.11
N TYR A 73 1.69 29.98 -38.91
CA TYR A 73 2.06 28.57 -39.07
C TYR A 73 3.41 28.39 -39.78
N VAL A 74 3.76 29.25 -40.73
CA VAL A 74 5.04 29.20 -41.39
C VAL A 74 6.18 29.50 -40.40
N GLU A 75 6.01 30.51 -39.57
CA GLU A 75 6.99 30.84 -38.52
C GLU A 75 7.13 29.69 -37.49
N GLN A 76 6.03 29.14 -37.02
CA GLN A 76 6.03 28.01 -36.07
C GLN A 76 6.67 26.75 -36.65
N LEU A 77 6.36 26.40 -37.92
CA LEU A 77 6.98 25.26 -38.59
C LEU A 77 8.50 25.46 -38.78
N ASN A 78 8.92 26.67 -39.15
CA ASN A 78 10.36 27.00 -39.26
C ASN A 78 11.06 26.92 -37.90
N GLU A 79 10.42 27.41 -36.84
CA GLU A 79 10.93 27.31 -35.47
C GLU A 79 11.09 25.85 -35.04
N LEU A 80 10.10 25.00 -35.30
CA LEU A 80 10.15 23.58 -35.01
C LEU A 80 11.30 22.87 -35.80
N VAL A 81 11.46 23.16 -37.08
CA VAL A 81 12.56 22.61 -37.91
C VAL A 81 13.91 23.01 -37.33
N GLN A 82 14.09 24.30 -37.03
CA GLN A 82 15.33 24.80 -36.45
C GLN A 82 15.59 24.20 -35.07
N GLY A 83 14.60 24.22 -34.20
CA GLY A 83 14.70 23.63 -32.85
C GLY A 83 15.03 22.14 -32.88
N HIS A 84 14.40 21.36 -33.78
CA HIS A 84 14.71 19.94 -33.95
C HIS A 84 16.18 19.75 -34.44
N THR A 85 16.61 20.52 -35.39
CA THR A 85 18.00 20.46 -35.88
C THR A 85 19.02 20.78 -34.77
N ASP A 86 18.72 21.79 -33.96
CA ASP A 86 19.57 22.20 -32.85
C ASP A 86 19.60 21.13 -31.75
N LEU A 87 18.47 20.47 -31.46
CA LEU A 87 18.40 19.39 -30.50
C LEU A 87 19.18 18.15 -30.96
N ILE A 88 19.06 17.74 -32.25
CA ILE A 88 19.87 16.64 -32.80
C ILE A 88 21.36 16.98 -32.71
N ALA A 89 21.76 18.20 -33.03
CA ALA A 89 23.17 18.63 -32.89
C ALA A 89 23.68 18.58 -31.44
N GLN A 90 22.78 18.66 -30.44
CA GLN A 90 23.08 18.51 -29.04
C GLN A 90 23.00 17.06 -28.53
N GLY A 91 22.77 16.07 -29.42
CA GLY A 91 22.72 14.64 -29.09
C GLY A 91 21.37 14.14 -28.59
N TYR A 92 20.28 14.87 -28.86
CA TYR A 92 18.94 14.34 -28.66
C TYR A 92 18.57 13.36 -29.75
N VAL A 93 17.82 12.33 -29.41
CA VAL A 93 17.31 11.31 -30.33
C VAL A 93 15.80 11.32 -30.27
N PHE A 94 15.17 11.44 -31.43
CA PHE A 94 13.72 11.30 -31.55
C PHE A 94 13.44 9.93 -32.16
N PRO A 95 12.81 9.00 -31.38
CA PRO A 95 12.53 7.68 -31.91
C PRO A 95 11.48 7.78 -33.01
N ASN A 96 11.76 7.13 -34.13
CA ASN A 96 11.04 7.25 -35.39
C ASN A 96 11.12 8.68 -35.94
N ASP A 97 11.87 8.90 -36.98
CA ASP A 97 12.10 10.19 -37.66
C ASP A 97 10.78 10.78 -38.26
N THR A 98 9.68 10.60 -37.52
CA THR A 98 8.32 11.02 -37.88
C THR A 98 8.12 12.53 -37.73
N LEU A 99 9.01 13.23 -37.01
CA LEU A 99 8.86 14.67 -36.80
C LEU A 99 9.01 15.42 -38.12
N VAL A 100 9.98 15.07 -38.95
CA VAL A 100 10.17 15.67 -40.27
C VAL A 100 8.98 15.34 -41.18
N GLU A 101 8.55 14.08 -41.21
CA GLU A 101 7.36 13.65 -41.96
C GLU A 101 6.08 14.37 -41.50
N GLU A 102 5.92 14.56 -40.17
CA GLU A 102 4.80 15.28 -39.58
C GLU A 102 4.83 16.77 -39.96
N LEU A 103 6.00 17.43 -39.95
CA LEU A 103 6.16 18.81 -40.35
C LEU A 103 5.80 19.00 -41.86
N GLU A 104 6.26 18.11 -42.73
CA GLU A 104 5.89 18.11 -44.15
C GLU A 104 4.38 17.90 -44.35
N ALA A 105 3.78 16.98 -43.59
CA ALA A 105 2.34 16.70 -43.65
C ALA A 105 1.51 17.90 -43.17
N ILE A 106 1.95 18.62 -42.13
CA ILE A 106 1.29 19.84 -41.63
C ILE A 106 1.41 20.95 -42.70
N ASP A 107 2.56 21.16 -43.34
CA ASP A 107 2.70 22.16 -44.39
C ASP A 107 1.81 21.82 -45.59
N ALA A 108 1.78 20.56 -46.03
CA ALA A 108 0.89 20.13 -47.11
C ALA A 108 -0.60 20.37 -46.74
N GLN A 109 -0.99 20.10 -45.53
CA GLN A 109 -2.35 20.40 -45.05
C GLN A 109 -2.62 21.91 -45.05
N ARG A 110 -1.69 22.72 -44.53
CA ARG A 110 -1.76 24.18 -44.58
C ARG A 110 -2.01 24.70 -46.02
N GLN A 111 -1.30 24.16 -47.03
CA GLN A 111 -1.48 24.50 -48.42
C GLN A 111 -2.90 24.15 -48.93
N GLN A 112 -3.45 23.01 -48.51
CA GLN A 112 -4.82 22.63 -48.85
C GLN A 112 -5.85 23.58 -48.19
N VAL A 113 -5.61 24.00 -46.95
CA VAL A 113 -6.48 24.95 -46.24
C VAL A 113 -6.44 26.34 -46.91
N LEU A 114 -5.30 26.76 -47.42
CA LEU A 114 -5.21 28.00 -48.25
C LEU A 114 -6.06 27.92 -49.51
N GLN A 115 -6.22 26.75 -50.15
CA GLN A 115 -7.12 26.57 -51.28
C GLN A 115 -8.57 26.69 -50.87
N LEU A 116 -8.95 26.06 -49.72
CA LEU A 116 -10.30 26.20 -49.15
C LEU A 116 -10.64 27.65 -48.82
N LEU A 117 -9.67 28.42 -48.34
CA LEU A 117 -9.84 29.86 -48.10
C LEU A 117 -10.11 30.61 -49.42
N GLY A 118 -9.42 30.24 -50.48
CA GLY A 118 -9.66 30.77 -51.83
C GLY A 118 -11.07 30.46 -52.35
N GLU A 119 -11.67 29.34 -51.92
CA GLU A 119 -13.03 28.93 -52.23
C GLU A 119 -14.07 29.53 -51.26
N LEU A 120 -13.67 30.40 -50.34
CA LEU A 120 -14.49 31.03 -49.30
C LEU A 120 -15.23 30.05 -48.34
N LYS A 121 -14.68 28.85 -48.14
CA LYS A 121 -15.19 27.80 -47.22
C LYS A 121 -14.68 28.04 -45.81
N LEU A 122 -15.05 29.19 -45.20
CA LEU A 122 -14.44 29.65 -43.92
C LEU A 122 -14.70 28.72 -42.75
N LYS A 123 -15.81 28.01 -42.72
CA LYS A 123 -16.12 27.04 -41.66
C LYS A 123 -15.15 25.87 -41.70
N GLU A 124 -14.89 25.31 -42.88
CA GLU A 124 -13.94 24.23 -43.09
C GLU A 124 -12.50 24.70 -42.75
N VAL A 125 -12.13 25.93 -43.17
CA VAL A 125 -10.87 26.55 -42.84
C VAL A 125 -10.64 26.64 -41.31
N SER A 126 -11.66 27.11 -40.58
CA SER A 126 -11.57 27.23 -39.12
C SER A 126 -11.43 25.86 -38.43
N GLU A 127 -12.15 24.85 -38.90
CA GLU A 127 -12.04 23.47 -38.35
C GLU A 127 -10.64 22.87 -38.62
N GLN A 128 -10.11 23.07 -39.86
CA GLN A 128 -8.79 22.58 -40.24
C GLN A 128 -7.65 23.32 -39.50
N ASN A 129 -7.79 24.63 -39.31
CA ASN A 129 -6.86 25.40 -38.49
C ASN A 129 -6.77 24.85 -37.05
N GLY A 130 -7.93 24.54 -36.42
CA GLY A 130 -7.93 23.92 -35.09
C GLY A 130 -7.30 22.51 -35.05
N TYR A 131 -7.23 21.81 -36.20
CA TYR A 131 -6.50 20.55 -36.31
C TYR A 131 -5.00 20.76 -36.44
N ILE A 132 -4.58 21.74 -37.28
CA ILE A 132 -3.16 22.13 -37.43
C ILE A 132 -2.60 22.61 -36.10
N ASP A 133 -3.31 23.49 -35.36
CA ASP A 133 -2.90 23.97 -34.05
C ASP A 133 -2.50 22.82 -33.15
N ARG A 134 -3.42 21.84 -32.95
CA ARG A 134 -3.17 20.69 -32.08
C ARG A 134 -1.96 19.84 -32.49
N ARG A 135 -1.73 19.70 -33.79
CA ARG A 135 -0.53 18.97 -34.28
C ARG A 135 0.75 19.74 -34.00
N ILE A 136 0.78 21.04 -34.21
CA ILE A 136 1.90 21.92 -33.90
C ILE A 136 2.20 21.87 -32.37
N ASP A 137 1.15 22.03 -31.53
CA ASP A 137 1.29 21.95 -30.08
C ASP A 137 1.88 20.59 -29.67
N THR A 138 1.42 19.48 -30.27
CA THR A 138 1.96 18.14 -29.98
C THR A 138 3.46 18.06 -30.30
N LEU A 139 3.92 18.68 -31.37
CA LEU A 139 5.35 18.67 -31.72
C LEU A 139 6.19 19.50 -30.74
N TYR A 140 5.68 20.65 -30.29
CA TYR A 140 6.34 21.44 -29.25
C TYR A 140 6.43 20.64 -27.95
N ASP A 141 5.32 20.00 -27.53
CA ASP A 141 5.27 19.17 -26.31
C ASP A 141 6.27 17.99 -26.38
N MET A 142 6.42 17.37 -27.56
CA MET A 142 7.41 16.29 -27.76
C MET A 142 8.84 16.80 -27.55
N MET A 143 9.19 17.95 -28.13
CA MET A 143 10.52 18.54 -27.97
C MET A 143 10.77 18.99 -26.53
N GLU A 144 9.81 19.64 -25.89
CA GLU A 144 9.92 20.06 -24.50
C GLU A 144 10.06 18.85 -23.53
N THR A 145 9.34 17.77 -23.82
CA THR A 145 9.43 16.51 -23.07
C THR A 145 10.85 15.95 -23.13
N GLU A 146 11.48 15.90 -24.30
CA GLU A 146 12.85 15.42 -24.43
C GLU A 146 13.87 16.32 -23.70
N VAL A 147 13.71 17.64 -23.80
CA VAL A 147 14.59 18.60 -23.10
C VAL A 147 14.46 18.45 -21.56
N THR A 148 13.24 18.26 -21.09
CA THR A 148 12.97 18.05 -19.67
C THR A 148 13.50 16.70 -19.22
N ALA A 149 13.26 15.64 -20.00
CA ALA A 149 13.72 14.29 -19.69
C ALA A 149 15.25 14.23 -19.53
N ARG A 150 16.03 14.92 -20.34
CA ARG A 150 17.51 14.96 -20.21
C ARG A 150 17.96 15.45 -18.83
N LYS A 151 17.31 16.47 -18.28
CA LYS A 151 17.63 17.00 -16.94
C LYS A 151 17.31 15.99 -15.85
N GLU A 152 16.18 15.32 -15.99
CA GLU A 152 15.73 14.30 -15.03
C GLU A 152 16.58 13.04 -15.13
N VAL A 153 16.97 12.61 -16.33
CA VAL A 153 17.88 11.48 -16.56
C VAL A 153 19.21 11.67 -15.83
N THR A 154 19.81 12.87 -15.92
CA THR A 154 21.06 13.16 -15.21
C THR A 154 20.88 13.04 -13.69
N LYS A 155 19.81 13.60 -13.16
CA LYS A 155 19.49 13.50 -11.72
C LYS A 155 19.22 12.05 -11.28
N ASN A 156 18.46 11.31 -12.09
CA ASN A 156 18.13 9.91 -11.79
C ASN A 156 19.38 9.02 -11.86
N ALA A 157 20.33 9.27 -12.76
CA ALA A 157 21.59 8.54 -12.84
C ALA A 157 22.43 8.66 -11.55
N ASP A 158 22.55 9.88 -11.01
CA ASP A 158 23.23 10.11 -9.74
C ASP A 158 22.53 9.37 -8.59
N GLN A 159 21.20 9.39 -8.56
CA GLN A 159 20.41 8.70 -7.58
C GLN A 159 20.55 7.17 -7.71
N LEU A 160 20.45 6.61 -8.93
CA LEU A 160 20.63 5.17 -9.17
C LEU A 160 21.99 4.68 -8.70
N SER A 161 23.07 5.43 -9.02
CA SER A 161 24.43 5.10 -8.57
C SER A 161 24.54 5.10 -7.05
N SER A 162 23.98 6.10 -6.37
CA SER A 162 23.97 6.22 -4.93
C SER A 162 23.17 5.07 -4.26
N ASP A 163 21.98 4.79 -4.79
CA ASP A 163 21.11 3.73 -4.27
C ASP A 163 21.72 2.34 -4.48
N LEU A 164 22.37 2.10 -5.62
CA LEU A 164 23.05 0.85 -5.91
C LEU A 164 24.18 0.56 -4.88
N LEU A 165 25.00 1.55 -4.60
CA LEU A 165 26.08 1.43 -3.60
C LEU A 165 25.50 1.15 -2.21
N ARG A 166 24.44 1.88 -1.85
CA ARG A 166 23.75 1.73 -0.55
C ARG A 166 23.14 0.34 -0.40
N LEU A 167 22.40 -0.14 -1.41
CA LEU A 167 21.77 -1.45 -1.39
C LEU A 167 22.79 -2.60 -1.31
N ARG A 168 23.91 -2.48 -2.00
CA ARG A 168 25.02 -3.45 -1.91
C ARG A 168 25.64 -3.48 -0.54
N GLU A 169 25.89 -2.33 0.06
CA GLU A 169 26.42 -2.25 1.42
C GLU A 169 25.46 -2.86 2.43
N GLN A 170 24.17 -2.52 2.35
CA GLN A 170 23.11 -3.10 3.19
C GLN A 170 23.03 -4.62 3.02
N ASN A 171 23.10 -5.14 1.78
CA ASN A 171 23.09 -6.58 1.54
C ASN A 171 24.34 -7.27 2.12
N SER A 172 25.50 -6.63 2.05
CA SER A 172 26.73 -7.14 2.67
C SER A 172 26.61 -7.21 4.20
N GLN A 173 26.08 -6.17 4.82
CA GLN A 173 25.84 -6.12 6.27
C GLN A 173 24.79 -7.16 6.70
N LEU A 174 23.72 -7.34 5.94
CA LEU A 174 22.75 -8.41 6.14
C LEU A 174 23.42 -9.78 6.08
N SER A 175 24.29 -10.02 5.09
CA SER A 175 25.01 -11.30 4.97
C SER A 175 25.83 -11.59 6.21
N MET A 176 26.67 -10.64 6.64
CA MET A 176 27.51 -10.80 7.84
C MET A 176 26.68 -11.06 9.10
N THR A 177 25.55 -10.36 9.23
CA THR A 177 24.67 -10.52 10.39
C THR A 177 23.94 -11.87 10.36
N LEU A 178 23.43 -12.30 9.22
CA LEU A 178 22.82 -13.62 9.05
C LEU A 178 23.83 -14.76 9.31
N ASP A 179 25.08 -14.64 8.82
CA ASP A 179 26.12 -15.62 9.06
C ASP A 179 26.46 -15.72 10.56
N ARG A 180 26.54 -14.60 11.27
CA ARG A 180 26.77 -14.54 12.71
C ARG A 180 25.60 -15.13 13.50
N LEU A 181 24.37 -14.71 13.19
CA LEU A 181 23.18 -15.16 13.90
C LEU A 181 22.82 -16.61 13.56
N GLY A 182 23.07 -17.06 12.33
CA GLY A 182 22.81 -18.42 11.89
C GLY A 182 23.65 -19.51 12.61
N GLN A 183 24.73 -19.11 13.31
CA GLN A 183 25.46 -20.01 14.22
C GLN A 183 24.67 -20.33 15.49
N ARG A 184 23.65 -19.53 15.83
CA ARG A 184 22.89 -19.62 17.07
C ARG A 184 21.38 -19.73 16.90
N PHE A 185 20.83 -19.17 15.83
CA PHE A 185 19.40 -19.15 15.55
C PHE A 185 19.07 -19.90 14.27
N GLN A 186 17.94 -20.58 14.30
CA GLN A 186 17.35 -21.16 13.09
C GLN A 186 16.53 -20.10 12.37
N PHE A 187 16.73 -19.98 11.06
CA PHE A 187 15.95 -19.09 10.21
C PHE A 187 14.83 -19.89 9.52
N ASN A 188 13.58 -19.57 9.81
CA ASN A 188 12.40 -20.32 9.35
C ASN A 188 11.67 -19.67 8.18
N HIS A 189 11.97 -18.37 7.87
CA HIS A 189 11.25 -17.57 6.89
C HIS A 189 12.07 -17.30 5.62
N LYS A 190 13.00 -18.20 5.29
CA LYS A 190 13.85 -18.13 4.10
C LYS A 190 14.72 -16.87 3.98
N GLU A 191 15.11 -16.27 5.09
CA GLU A 191 15.88 -15.04 5.15
C GLU A 191 17.17 -15.11 4.30
N LEU A 192 17.87 -16.24 4.36
CA LEU A 192 19.08 -16.49 3.55
C LEU A 192 18.80 -16.55 2.05
N GLU A 193 17.72 -17.22 1.67
CA GLU A 193 17.29 -17.34 0.28
C GLU A 193 16.85 -15.97 -0.25
N THR A 194 16.02 -15.27 0.50
CA THR A 194 15.51 -13.92 0.14
C THR A 194 16.69 -12.96 -0.04
N ARG A 195 17.64 -12.90 0.90
CA ARG A 195 18.83 -12.05 0.76
C ARG A 195 19.62 -12.37 -0.51
N ARG A 196 19.76 -13.66 -0.88
CA ARG A 196 20.45 -14.05 -2.11
C ARG A 196 19.69 -13.57 -3.36
N THR A 197 18.41 -13.76 -3.38
CA THR A 197 17.54 -13.27 -4.48
C THR A 197 17.62 -11.75 -4.62
N LEU A 198 17.66 -11.00 -3.50
CA LEU A 198 17.83 -9.55 -3.52
C LEU A 198 19.17 -9.14 -4.13
N LEU A 199 20.25 -9.84 -3.83
CA LEU A 199 21.55 -9.59 -4.46
C LEU A 199 21.50 -9.83 -5.98
N GLU A 200 20.88 -10.92 -6.41
CA GLU A 200 20.68 -11.22 -7.83
C GLU A 200 19.86 -10.13 -8.52
N GLN A 201 18.83 -9.61 -7.88
CA GLN A 201 18.02 -8.49 -8.40
C GLN A 201 18.81 -7.18 -8.49
N ILE A 202 19.63 -6.86 -7.49
CA ILE A 202 20.52 -5.69 -7.50
C ILE A 202 21.47 -5.78 -8.69
N ASN A 203 22.14 -6.93 -8.89
CA ASN A 203 23.08 -7.13 -9.99
C ASN A 203 22.36 -7.05 -11.37
N ALA A 204 21.19 -7.69 -11.50
CA ALA A 204 20.42 -7.63 -12.74
C ALA A 204 19.95 -6.21 -13.09
N THR A 205 19.59 -5.41 -12.07
CA THR A 205 19.19 -4.01 -12.30
C THR A 205 20.39 -3.15 -12.68
N GLU A 206 21.57 -3.38 -12.07
CA GLU A 206 22.82 -2.71 -12.47
C GLU A 206 23.20 -3.01 -13.93
N GLU A 207 23.11 -4.27 -14.36
CA GLU A 207 23.34 -4.64 -15.76
C GLU A 207 22.39 -3.90 -16.72
N GLN A 208 21.11 -3.75 -16.31
CA GLN A 208 20.14 -2.97 -17.10
C GLN A 208 20.47 -1.48 -17.12
N VAL A 209 20.96 -0.88 -16.02
CA VAL A 209 21.39 0.52 -15.99
C VAL A 209 22.54 0.71 -16.96
N ASN A 210 23.59 -0.10 -16.87
CA ASN A 210 24.75 -0.01 -17.77
C ASN A 210 24.36 -0.19 -19.25
N HIS A 211 23.50 -1.16 -19.54
CA HIS A 211 23.02 -1.36 -20.91
C HIS A 211 22.21 -0.17 -21.45
N ASN A 212 21.40 0.48 -20.61
CA ASN A 212 20.66 1.67 -21.02
C ASN A 212 21.59 2.86 -21.30
N ASP A 213 22.65 3.00 -20.51
CA ASP A 213 23.68 4.04 -20.73
C ASP A 213 24.42 3.80 -22.06
N ASP A 214 24.78 2.53 -22.37
CA ASP A 214 25.37 2.15 -23.65
C ASP A 214 24.46 2.49 -24.85
N LEU A 215 23.14 2.23 -24.74
CA LEU A 215 22.17 2.56 -25.78
C LEU A 215 22.02 4.08 -25.98
N LEU A 216 22.08 4.85 -24.89
CA LEU A 216 22.04 6.30 -24.97
C LEU A 216 23.29 6.83 -25.67
N GLU A 217 24.49 6.34 -25.31
CA GLU A 217 25.75 6.70 -25.95
C GLU A 217 25.77 6.34 -27.45
N ALA A 218 25.16 5.22 -27.81
CA ALA A 218 25.01 4.82 -29.23
C ALA A 218 23.95 5.63 -30.00
N SER A 219 23.23 6.54 -29.32
CA SER A 219 22.08 7.29 -29.89
C SER A 219 20.94 6.37 -30.39
N GLU A 220 20.75 5.25 -29.73
CA GLU A 220 19.69 4.28 -30.05
C GLU A 220 18.46 4.42 -29.12
N MET A 221 18.50 5.34 -28.14
CA MET A 221 17.45 5.59 -27.17
C MET A 221 17.24 7.09 -26.94
N SER A 222 15.98 7.51 -26.80
CA SER A 222 15.65 8.88 -26.42
C SER A 222 15.79 9.11 -24.91
N PHE A 223 15.90 10.38 -24.49
CA PHE A 223 15.94 10.74 -23.08
C PHE A 223 14.63 10.43 -22.36
N SER A 224 13.49 10.58 -23.01
CA SER A 224 12.18 10.24 -22.43
C SER A 224 12.04 8.74 -22.18
N GLU A 225 12.53 7.88 -23.10
CA GLU A 225 12.54 6.43 -22.90
C GLU A 225 13.50 6.03 -21.77
N LEU A 226 14.71 6.62 -21.73
CA LEU A 226 15.68 6.36 -20.67
C LEU A 226 15.12 6.77 -19.30
N ARG A 227 14.49 7.94 -19.21
CA ARG A 227 13.83 8.40 -17.99
C ARG A 227 12.79 7.39 -17.49
N ALA A 228 11.92 6.90 -18.37
CA ALA A 228 10.91 5.91 -18.00
C ALA A 228 11.53 4.61 -17.47
N LYS A 229 12.65 4.17 -18.06
CA LYS A 229 13.40 3.00 -17.57
C LYS A 229 14.05 3.28 -16.22
N GLN A 230 14.69 4.44 -16.02
CA GLN A 230 15.29 4.85 -14.75
C GLN A 230 14.23 4.95 -13.63
N ASP A 231 13.06 5.50 -13.90
CA ASP A 231 11.95 5.56 -12.95
C ASP A 231 11.49 4.16 -12.51
N SER A 232 11.47 3.21 -13.45
CA SER A 232 11.18 1.80 -13.13
C SER A 232 12.29 1.16 -12.27
N GLN A 233 13.55 1.46 -12.55
CA GLN A 233 14.71 0.96 -11.81
C GLN A 233 14.75 1.52 -10.39
N LEU A 234 14.46 2.82 -10.20
CA LEU A 234 14.35 3.46 -8.89
C LEU A 234 13.24 2.84 -8.04
N LYS A 235 12.07 2.53 -8.63
CA LYS A 235 10.99 1.81 -7.94
C LYS A 235 11.47 0.43 -7.50
N ARG A 236 12.16 -0.31 -8.37
CA ARG A 236 12.70 -1.63 -8.03
C ARG A 236 13.71 -1.56 -6.89
N PHE A 237 14.58 -0.57 -6.88
CA PHE A 237 15.51 -0.36 -5.77
C PHE A 237 14.78 -0.07 -4.44
N SER A 238 13.72 0.72 -4.47
CA SER A 238 12.89 0.96 -3.29
C SER A 238 12.22 -0.30 -2.77
N GLU A 239 11.74 -1.19 -3.66
CA GLU A 239 11.18 -2.50 -3.28
C GLU A 239 12.23 -3.42 -2.66
N ILE A 240 13.45 -3.46 -3.24
CA ILE A 240 14.57 -4.22 -2.70
C ILE A 240 14.96 -3.70 -1.31
N GLU A 241 15.06 -2.40 -1.12
CA GLU A 241 15.36 -1.78 0.16
C GLU A 241 14.34 -2.14 1.23
N SER A 242 13.05 -2.06 0.89
CA SER A 242 11.96 -2.44 1.79
C SER A 242 12.10 -3.89 2.27
N GLN A 243 12.44 -4.82 1.35
CA GLN A 243 12.65 -6.22 1.71
C GLN A 243 13.92 -6.43 2.55
N GLN A 244 15.00 -5.67 2.31
CA GLN A 244 16.19 -5.70 3.14
C GLN A 244 15.89 -5.23 4.57
N VAL A 245 15.10 -4.16 4.71
CA VAL A 245 14.65 -3.64 6.01
C VAL A 245 13.80 -4.69 6.73
N GLU A 246 12.87 -5.35 6.04
CA GLU A 246 12.03 -6.40 6.63
C GLU A 246 12.87 -7.56 7.20
N ILE A 247 13.89 -8.03 6.44
CA ILE A 247 14.81 -9.05 6.94
C ILE A 247 15.56 -8.52 8.16
N TRP A 248 16.08 -7.30 8.10
CA TRP A 248 16.82 -6.67 9.17
C TRP A 248 16.02 -6.57 10.47
N GLU A 249 14.76 -6.15 10.39
CA GLU A 249 13.87 -6.08 11.55
C GLU A 249 13.65 -7.44 12.20
N LYS A 250 13.42 -8.48 11.38
CA LYS A 250 13.26 -9.86 11.88
C LYS A 250 14.50 -10.37 12.61
N ILE A 251 15.69 -10.15 12.05
CA ILE A 251 16.91 -10.73 12.62
C ILE A 251 17.50 -9.89 13.75
N SER A 252 17.37 -8.56 13.72
CA SER A 252 17.96 -7.66 14.73
C SER A 252 17.34 -7.85 16.11
N GLY A 253 16.09 -8.31 16.17
CA GLY A 253 15.36 -8.58 17.41
C GLY A 253 15.68 -9.92 18.08
N LEU A 254 16.30 -10.89 17.39
CA LEU A 254 16.43 -12.27 17.86
C LEU A 254 17.22 -12.40 19.17
N GLU A 255 18.35 -11.72 19.33
CA GLU A 255 19.15 -11.76 20.55
C GLU A 255 18.41 -11.16 21.75
N LYS A 256 17.69 -10.06 21.52
CA LYS A 256 16.84 -9.40 22.53
C LYS A 256 15.67 -10.30 22.92
N ALA A 257 14.99 -10.89 21.93
CA ALA A 257 13.88 -11.82 22.16
C ALA A 257 14.35 -13.04 22.96
N GLN A 258 15.52 -13.62 22.66
CA GLN A 258 16.11 -14.71 23.44
C GLN A 258 16.39 -14.29 24.88
N HIS A 259 16.94 -13.09 25.08
CA HIS A 259 17.20 -12.59 26.44
C HIS A 259 15.91 -12.48 27.25
N SER A 260 14.86 -11.88 26.68
CA SER A 260 13.55 -11.76 27.30
C SER A 260 12.94 -13.13 27.58
N ALA A 261 13.04 -14.06 26.63
CA ALA A 261 12.53 -15.43 26.82
C ALA A 261 13.21 -16.18 27.98
N ARG A 262 14.51 -15.99 28.14
CA ARG A 262 15.24 -16.55 29.30
C ARG A 262 14.80 -15.92 30.61
N GLN A 263 14.56 -14.62 30.62
CA GLN A 263 14.09 -13.91 31.81
C GLN A 263 12.70 -14.42 32.22
N PHE A 264 11.75 -14.51 31.28
CA PHE A 264 10.42 -15.06 31.54
C PHE A 264 10.48 -16.53 31.98
N GLY A 265 11.28 -17.36 31.32
CA GLY A 265 11.47 -18.75 31.73
C GLY A 265 11.98 -18.87 33.17
N GLY A 266 12.90 -18.00 33.60
CA GLY A 266 13.37 -17.91 34.98
C GLY A 266 12.28 -17.47 35.97
N GLN A 267 11.43 -16.51 35.58
CA GLN A 267 10.27 -16.08 36.39
C GLN A 267 9.27 -17.21 36.55
N TYR A 268 8.92 -17.91 35.50
CA TYR A 268 7.99 -19.05 35.53
C TYR A 268 8.53 -20.21 36.37
N GLN A 269 9.83 -20.47 36.32
CA GLN A 269 10.46 -21.45 37.22
C GLN A 269 10.29 -21.07 38.69
N GLN A 270 10.46 -19.81 39.03
CA GLN A 270 10.26 -19.30 40.38
C GLN A 270 8.77 -19.39 40.82
N GLU A 271 7.86 -19.09 39.91
CA GLU A 271 6.42 -19.18 40.17
C GLU A 271 5.98 -20.62 40.49
N ILE A 272 6.43 -21.60 39.69
CA ILE A 272 6.16 -23.02 39.97
C ILE A 272 6.71 -23.44 41.34
N GLU A 273 7.93 -23.01 41.68
CA GLU A 273 8.52 -23.31 42.99
C GLU A 273 7.73 -22.63 44.13
N ASN A 274 7.27 -21.39 43.92
CA ASN A 274 6.40 -20.69 44.89
C ASN A 274 5.07 -21.42 45.09
N ILE A 275 4.43 -21.88 44.01
CA ILE A 275 3.20 -22.68 44.07
C ILE A 275 3.44 -23.96 44.85
N LYS A 276 4.51 -24.69 44.55
CA LYS A 276 4.87 -25.92 45.29
C LYS A 276 5.05 -25.67 46.78
N GLN A 277 5.85 -24.64 47.15
CA GLN A 277 6.07 -24.27 48.55
C GLN A 277 4.76 -23.82 49.25
N ALA A 278 3.87 -23.11 48.54
CA ALA A 278 2.58 -22.72 49.10
C ALA A 278 1.71 -23.92 49.44
N VAL A 279 1.62 -24.90 48.53
CA VAL A 279 0.88 -26.16 48.78
C VAL A 279 1.52 -26.98 49.90
N GLU A 280 2.86 -27.10 49.96
CA GLU A 280 3.56 -27.82 51.02
C GLU A 280 3.30 -27.20 52.43
N ARG A 281 3.24 -25.86 52.54
CA ARG A 281 2.97 -25.16 53.80
C ARG A 281 1.56 -25.44 54.35
N MET A 282 0.63 -25.80 53.48
CA MET A 282 -0.75 -26.08 53.89
C MET A 282 -0.91 -27.43 54.64
N ASN A 283 0.11 -28.28 54.61
CA ASN A 283 0.12 -29.62 55.27
C ASN A 283 -1.14 -30.43 54.92
N LEU A 284 -1.57 -30.42 53.67
CA LEU A 284 -2.72 -31.18 53.19
C LEU A 284 -2.46 -32.68 53.34
N PRO A 285 -3.52 -33.49 53.61
CA PRO A 285 -3.38 -34.95 53.76
C PRO A 285 -2.84 -35.63 52.50
N GLY A 286 -3.04 -35.03 51.36
CA GLY A 286 -2.55 -35.42 50.05
C GLY A 286 -3.09 -34.51 48.98
N LEU A 287 -2.75 -34.77 47.71
CA LEU A 287 -3.16 -33.99 46.56
C LEU A 287 -3.93 -34.85 45.57
N PRO A 288 -5.01 -34.32 44.94
CA PRO A 288 -5.73 -35.03 43.89
C PRO A 288 -4.80 -35.41 42.74
N ALA A 289 -5.01 -36.63 42.21
CA ALA A 289 -4.20 -37.11 41.06
C ALA A 289 -4.27 -36.15 39.84
N SER A 290 -5.44 -35.60 39.56
CA SER A 290 -5.67 -34.66 38.48
C SER A 290 -4.88 -33.34 38.65
N TYR A 291 -4.72 -32.88 39.90
CA TYR A 291 -3.89 -31.70 40.18
C TYR A 291 -2.40 -32.00 39.95
N LEU A 292 -1.93 -33.16 40.47
CA LEU A 292 -0.54 -33.59 40.27
C LEU A 292 -0.18 -33.79 38.79
N GLU A 293 -1.07 -34.43 38.02
CA GLU A 293 -0.92 -34.60 36.58
C GLU A 293 -0.77 -33.24 35.87
N TYR A 294 -1.60 -32.26 36.20
CA TYR A 294 -1.51 -30.92 35.64
C TYR A 294 -0.23 -30.20 36.07
N PHE A 295 0.14 -30.23 37.33
CA PHE A 295 1.37 -29.65 37.85
C PHE A 295 2.60 -30.21 37.14
N PHE A 296 2.69 -31.53 36.95
CA PHE A 296 3.77 -32.15 36.23
C PHE A 296 3.74 -31.84 34.73
N ALA A 297 2.58 -31.70 34.12
CA ALA A 297 2.44 -31.29 32.74
C ALA A 297 3.05 -29.89 32.50
N VAL A 298 2.66 -28.89 33.32
CA VAL A 298 3.19 -27.53 33.30
C VAL A 298 4.70 -27.51 33.53
N SER A 299 5.17 -28.26 34.54
CA SER A 299 6.61 -28.39 34.82
C SER A 299 7.39 -28.98 33.65
N ASN A 300 6.81 -29.95 32.94
CA ASN A 300 7.42 -30.55 31.74
C ASN A 300 7.46 -29.56 30.57
N GLU A 301 6.41 -28.78 30.36
CA GLU A 301 6.41 -27.74 29.30
C GLU A 301 7.48 -26.67 29.58
N LEU A 302 7.63 -26.23 30.85
CA LEU A 302 8.70 -25.31 31.23
C LEU A 302 10.09 -25.90 31.00
N ASN A 303 10.28 -27.19 31.30
CA ASN A 303 11.53 -27.89 31.02
C ASN A 303 11.82 -28.01 29.51
N ARG A 304 10.78 -28.16 28.67
CA ARG A 304 10.92 -28.13 27.19
C ARG A 304 11.35 -26.76 26.72
N LEU A 305 10.71 -25.67 27.20
CA LEU A 305 11.12 -24.30 26.92
C LEU A 305 12.59 -24.06 27.29
N ALA A 306 13.02 -24.49 28.47
CA ALA A 306 14.41 -24.36 28.92
C ALA A 306 15.38 -25.09 27.98
N LYS A 307 15.04 -26.29 27.50
CA LYS A 307 15.83 -27.05 26.53
C LYS A 307 15.88 -26.36 25.18
N SER A 308 14.75 -25.82 24.69
CA SER A 308 14.70 -25.06 23.42
C SER A 308 15.62 -23.82 23.48
N LEU A 309 15.64 -23.11 24.61
CA LEU A 309 16.52 -21.95 24.85
C LEU A 309 18.02 -22.31 24.99
N GLN A 310 18.34 -23.58 25.30
CA GLN A 310 19.70 -24.10 25.42
C GLN A 310 20.15 -24.86 24.18
N ALA A 311 19.30 -25.04 23.17
CA ALA A 311 19.65 -25.73 21.94
C ALA A 311 20.80 -25.04 21.21
N HIS A 312 21.59 -25.80 20.45
CA HIS A 312 22.67 -25.26 19.64
C HIS A 312 22.15 -24.25 18.60
N LEU A 313 21.05 -24.61 17.92
CA LEU A 313 20.28 -23.74 17.02
C LEU A 313 18.93 -23.49 17.66
N ILE A 314 18.64 -22.26 17.99
CA ILE A 314 17.42 -21.84 18.67
C ILE A 314 16.38 -21.43 17.64
N ASP A 315 15.24 -22.10 17.67
CA ASP A 315 14.04 -21.70 16.95
C ASP A 315 13.23 -20.72 17.80
N MET A 316 13.34 -19.41 17.51
CA MET A 316 12.66 -18.39 18.30
C MET A 316 11.14 -18.38 18.13
N ASP A 317 10.61 -18.87 16.99
CA ASP A 317 9.17 -19.01 16.81
C ASP A 317 8.60 -20.10 17.70
N GLU A 318 9.32 -21.22 17.82
CA GLU A 318 8.96 -22.29 18.75
C GLU A 318 9.07 -21.84 20.20
N VAL A 319 10.15 -21.14 20.55
CA VAL A 319 10.34 -20.56 21.89
C VAL A 319 9.18 -19.62 22.26
N GLN A 320 8.75 -18.75 21.35
CA GLN A 320 7.64 -17.82 21.60
C GLN A 320 6.31 -18.56 21.79
N ARG A 321 6.06 -19.62 21.01
CA ARG A 321 4.87 -20.47 21.19
C ARG A 321 4.88 -21.17 22.56
N GLN A 322 6.01 -21.74 22.94
CA GLN A 322 6.17 -22.40 24.24
C GLN A 322 5.99 -21.41 25.40
N LEU A 323 6.54 -20.19 25.31
CA LEU A 323 6.33 -19.14 26.30
C LEU A 323 4.85 -18.82 26.51
N ASN A 324 4.09 -18.67 25.44
CA ASN A 324 2.66 -18.36 25.51
C ASN A 324 1.86 -19.51 26.17
N ILE A 325 2.21 -20.75 25.84
CA ILE A 325 1.59 -21.93 26.45
C ILE A 325 1.91 -21.99 27.95
N VAL A 326 3.17 -21.91 28.31
CA VAL A 326 3.62 -21.95 29.71
C VAL A 326 3.01 -20.84 30.54
N SER A 327 2.90 -19.62 30.01
CA SER A 327 2.24 -18.49 30.69
C SER A 327 0.78 -18.82 31.05
N ALA A 328 0.01 -19.26 30.06
CA ALA A 328 -1.42 -19.62 30.27
C ALA A 328 -1.59 -20.81 31.26
N ASP A 329 -0.71 -21.80 31.12
CA ASP A 329 -0.74 -22.98 31.97
C ASP A 329 -0.39 -22.65 33.44
N ILE A 330 0.56 -21.75 33.69
CA ILE A 330 0.90 -21.28 35.03
C ILE A 330 -0.24 -20.50 35.65
N ASP A 331 -0.90 -19.62 34.90
CA ASP A 331 -2.06 -18.89 35.41
C ASP A 331 -3.22 -19.86 35.79
N THR A 332 -3.47 -20.85 34.96
CA THR A 332 -4.42 -21.91 35.23
C THR A 332 -4.00 -22.75 36.46
N LEU A 333 -2.72 -23.04 36.61
CA LEU A 333 -2.17 -23.77 37.75
C LEU A 333 -2.37 -22.99 39.07
N LYS A 334 -2.14 -21.66 39.03
CA LYS A 334 -2.41 -20.78 40.19
C LYS A 334 -3.89 -20.86 40.63
N GLU A 335 -4.80 -20.69 39.67
CA GLU A 335 -6.25 -20.79 39.95
C GLU A 335 -6.65 -22.16 40.54
N LYS A 336 -6.15 -23.25 39.96
CA LYS A 336 -6.36 -24.61 40.47
C LYS A 336 -5.79 -24.79 41.86
N THR A 337 -4.62 -24.20 42.12
CA THR A 337 -3.98 -24.28 43.45
C THR A 337 -4.77 -23.52 44.49
N GLU A 338 -5.20 -22.31 44.18
CA GLU A 338 -6.06 -21.54 45.09
C GLU A 338 -7.38 -22.27 45.40
N THR A 339 -8.04 -22.79 44.36
CA THR A 339 -9.28 -23.55 44.49
C THR A 339 -9.07 -24.80 45.36
N LEU A 340 -8.00 -25.55 45.13
CA LEU A 340 -7.63 -26.72 45.89
C LEU A 340 -7.44 -26.40 47.38
N VAL A 341 -6.67 -25.36 47.69
CA VAL A 341 -6.40 -24.93 49.07
C VAL A 341 -7.65 -24.42 49.75
N ASP A 342 -8.50 -23.67 49.06
CA ASP A 342 -9.78 -23.20 49.58
C ASP A 342 -10.71 -24.36 49.91
N GLN A 343 -10.86 -25.32 49.00
CA GLN A 343 -11.70 -26.50 49.22
C GLN A 343 -11.20 -27.36 50.39
N ALA A 344 -9.88 -27.56 50.48
CA ALA A 344 -9.30 -28.32 51.60
C ALA A 344 -9.52 -27.63 52.95
N SER A 345 -9.26 -26.31 53.00
CA SER A 345 -9.42 -25.52 54.23
C SER A 345 -10.89 -25.42 54.67
N LEU A 346 -11.81 -25.23 53.72
CA LEU A 346 -13.26 -25.24 53.96
C LEU A 346 -13.74 -26.61 54.46
N THR A 347 -13.27 -27.69 53.82
CA THR A 347 -13.60 -29.06 54.25
C THR A 347 -13.19 -29.31 55.70
N GLU A 348 -11.97 -28.89 56.08
CA GLU A 348 -11.51 -29.02 57.47
C GLU A 348 -12.39 -28.23 58.43
N GLN A 349 -12.76 -26.99 58.13
CA GLN A 349 -13.66 -26.16 58.94
C GLN A 349 -15.07 -26.79 59.06
N LEU A 350 -15.59 -27.31 57.94
CA LEU A 350 -16.89 -27.98 57.92
C LEU A 350 -16.88 -29.27 58.79
N LEU A 351 -15.81 -30.08 58.74
CA LEU A 351 -15.61 -31.24 59.56
C LEU A 351 -15.53 -30.87 61.04
N GLN A 352 -14.78 -29.80 61.35
CA GLN A 352 -14.74 -29.31 62.78
C GLN A 352 -16.08 -28.81 63.24
N TYR A 353 -16.84 -28.12 62.41
CA TYR A 353 -18.19 -27.63 62.77
C TYR A 353 -19.17 -28.78 62.91
N ALA A 354 -19.13 -29.78 62.03
CA ALA A 354 -20.00 -30.95 62.07
C ALA A 354 -19.82 -31.77 63.34
N ASN A 355 -18.64 -31.71 63.96
CA ASN A 355 -18.45 -32.41 65.29
C ASN A 355 -19.42 -31.99 66.35
N ARG A 356 -20.02 -30.79 66.33
CA ARG A 356 -21.05 -30.31 67.29
C ARG A 356 -22.33 -31.12 67.23
N TYR A 357 -22.67 -31.65 66.06
CA TYR A 357 -23.92 -32.32 65.76
C TYR A 357 -23.77 -33.83 65.60
N ARG A 358 -22.55 -34.37 65.68
CA ARG A 358 -22.24 -35.78 65.43
C ARG A 358 -22.93 -36.73 66.39
N THR A 359 -23.17 -36.32 67.69
CA THR A 359 -23.89 -37.11 68.70
C THR A 359 -25.37 -36.89 68.62
N SER A 360 -25.87 -35.85 67.97
CA SER A 360 -27.30 -35.49 67.98
C SER A 360 -28.00 -35.76 66.63
N SER A 361 -27.25 -36.04 65.56
CA SER A 361 -27.78 -36.30 64.24
C SER A 361 -27.00 -37.42 63.54
N ASP A 362 -27.68 -38.55 63.33
CA ASP A 362 -27.11 -39.69 62.58
C ASP A 362 -26.73 -39.32 61.15
N ARG A 363 -27.48 -38.38 60.53
CA ARG A 363 -27.20 -37.89 59.17
C ARG A 363 -25.90 -37.14 59.16
N VAL A 364 -25.65 -36.25 60.10
CA VAL A 364 -24.40 -35.51 60.20
C VAL A 364 -23.24 -36.44 60.55
N ALA A 365 -23.47 -37.42 61.39
CA ALA A 365 -22.46 -38.43 61.76
C ALA A 365 -22.01 -39.25 60.52
N ALA A 366 -22.98 -39.78 59.74
CA ALA A 366 -22.68 -40.53 58.51
C ALA A 366 -21.98 -39.66 57.44
N ALA A 367 -22.48 -38.44 57.24
CA ALA A 367 -21.87 -37.48 56.31
C ALA A 367 -20.41 -37.12 56.69
N SER A 368 -20.16 -36.91 57.98
CA SER A 368 -18.81 -36.61 58.50
C SER A 368 -17.82 -37.75 58.25
N GLU A 369 -18.27 -39.00 58.45
CA GLU A 369 -17.41 -40.16 58.19
C GLU A 369 -17.09 -40.31 56.67
N GLN A 370 -18.12 -40.14 55.84
CA GLN A 370 -17.91 -40.19 54.37
C GLN A 370 -17.01 -39.03 53.87
N ALA A 371 -17.22 -37.81 54.35
CA ALA A 371 -16.41 -36.66 54.01
C ALA A 371 -14.96 -36.82 54.48
N ARG A 372 -14.72 -37.45 55.64
CA ARG A 372 -13.38 -37.77 56.13
C ARG A 372 -12.67 -38.75 55.21
N MET A 373 -13.39 -39.76 54.67
CA MET A 373 -12.81 -40.66 53.66
C MET A 373 -12.39 -39.93 52.39
N PHE A 374 -13.24 -39.04 51.87
CA PHE A 374 -12.91 -38.19 50.71
C PHE A 374 -11.74 -37.27 51.03
N TYR A 375 -11.63 -36.70 52.22
CA TYR A 375 -10.57 -35.79 52.63
C TYR A 375 -9.23 -36.50 52.83
N GLU A 376 -9.17 -37.61 53.57
CA GLU A 376 -7.95 -38.26 54.00
C GLU A 376 -7.41 -39.34 53.06
N ARG A 377 -8.28 -39.95 52.19
CA ARG A 377 -7.89 -41.06 51.33
C ARG A 377 -7.94 -40.70 49.83
N ASP A 378 -9.09 -40.11 49.47
CA ASP A 378 -9.36 -39.85 48.05
C ASP A 378 -8.86 -38.47 47.63
N TYR A 379 -8.52 -37.59 48.58
CA TYR A 379 -8.11 -36.18 48.39
C TYR A 379 -9.09 -35.40 47.50
N SER A 380 -10.39 -35.76 47.56
CA SER A 380 -11.49 -35.16 46.80
C SER A 380 -12.23 -34.17 47.69
N PHE A 381 -11.67 -32.99 47.89
CA PHE A 381 -12.18 -31.98 48.83
C PHE A 381 -13.54 -31.43 48.39
N ASP A 382 -13.78 -31.29 47.11
CA ASP A 382 -15.07 -30.94 46.51
C ASP A 382 -16.16 -31.92 46.92
N LYS A 383 -15.94 -33.23 46.78
CA LYS A 383 -16.89 -34.26 47.18
C LYS A 383 -17.15 -34.29 48.70
N ALA A 384 -16.12 -34.01 49.49
CA ALA A 384 -16.26 -33.91 50.95
C ALA A 384 -17.19 -32.74 51.32
N MET A 385 -17.07 -31.60 50.66
CA MET A 385 -17.94 -30.44 50.84
C MET A 385 -19.38 -30.73 50.38
N ASP A 386 -19.54 -31.40 49.23
CA ASP A 386 -20.86 -31.79 48.69
C ASP A 386 -21.67 -32.69 49.60
N VAL A 387 -20.99 -33.53 50.39
CA VAL A 387 -21.64 -34.40 51.37
C VAL A 387 -21.93 -33.66 52.69
N LEU A 388 -21.00 -32.83 53.18
CA LEU A 388 -21.13 -32.11 54.43
C LEU A 388 -22.14 -30.95 54.35
N GLY A 389 -22.17 -30.19 53.28
CA GLY A 389 -23.04 -29.02 53.15
C GLY A 389 -24.51 -29.33 53.37
N PRO A 390 -25.16 -30.24 52.63
CA PRO A 390 -26.54 -30.61 52.78
C PRO A 390 -26.88 -31.30 54.16
N ALA A 391 -25.87 -32.00 54.73
CA ALA A 391 -26.05 -32.61 56.02
C ALA A 391 -26.09 -31.56 57.16
N LEU A 392 -25.21 -30.57 57.13
CA LEU A 392 -25.21 -29.46 58.08
C LEU A 392 -26.43 -28.56 57.92
N ASP A 393 -26.84 -28.23 56.70
CA ASP A 393 -28.03 -27.43 56.43
C ASP A 393 -29.33 -28.14 56.86
N SER A 394 -29.33 -29.48 56.99
CA SER A 394 -30.49 -30.22 57.51
C SER A 394 -30.71 -30.04 59.02
N VAL A 395 -29.67 -29.68 59.78
CA VAL A 395 -29.70 -29.44 61.20
C VAL A 395 -29.74 -27.94 61.51
N GLU A 396 -29.03 -27.15 60.81
CA GLU A 396 -28.96 -25.68 60.93
C GLU A 396 -29.08 -25.06 59.54
N PRO A 397 -30.29 -24.63 59.09
CA PRO A 397 -30.50 -24.11 57.76
C PRO A 397 -29.63 -22.88 57.43
N GLY A 398 -28.92 -22.91 56.29
CA GLY A 398 -28.07 -21.83 55.80
C GLY A 398 -26.67 -21.70 56.45
N VAL A 399 -26.30 -22.68 57.29
CA VAL A 399 -25.01 -22.66 57.98
C VAL A 399 -23.84 -22.91 57.04
N TYR A 400 -24.06 -23.76 56.06
CA TYR A 400 -23.04 -24.01 55.03
C TYR A 400 -22.62 -22.71 54.32
N GLU A 401 -23.57 -21.95 53.79
CA GLU A 401 -23.34 -20.68 53.11
C GLU A 401 -22.66 -19.66 54.06
N LYS A 402 -23.09 -19.57 55.33
CA LYS A 402 -22.43 -18.69 56.29
C LYS A 402 -20.97 -19.05 56.57
N LEU A 403 -20.63 -20.32 56.60
CA LEU A 403 -19.24 -20.79 56.81
C LEU A 403 -18.38 -20.47 55.56
N VAL A 404 -18.92 -20.71 54.37
CA VAL A 404 -18.23 -20.33 53.07
C VAL A 404 -18.02 -18.83 53.03
N ASP A 405 -19.03 -18.01 53.28
CA ASP A 405 -18.92 -16.55 53.31
C ASP A 405 -17.90 -16.05 54.34
N SER A 406 -17.93 -16.65 55.53
CA SER A 406 -16.98 -16.31 56.60
C SER A 406 -15.53 -16.65 56.24
N TYR A 407 -15.33 -17.75 55.54
CA TYR A 407 -14.03 -18.14 55.02
C TYR A 407 -13.57 -17.15 53.94
N MET A 408 -14.40 -16.88 52.96
CA MET A 408 -14.07 -15.98 51.87
C MET A 408 -13.71 -14.54 52.31
N LYS A 409 -14.37 -14.06 53.40
CA LYS A 409 -14.06 -12.75 54.01
C LYS A 409 -12.75 -12.72 54.79
N ARG A 410 -12.25 -13.85 55.23
CA ARG A 410 -10.99 -13.98 56.02
C ARG A 410 -9.80 -14.51 55.20
N LYS A 411 -10.09 -15.03 54.01
CA LYS A 411 -9.08 -15.55 53.09
C LYS A 411 -8.01 -14.51 52.81
N THR A 412 -6.76 -14.86 52.94
CA THR A 412 -5.60 -14.11 52.44
C THR A 412 -5.13 -14.76 51.15
N PRO A 413 -4.66 -13.98 50.17
CA PRO A 413 -4.09 -14.56 48.95
C PRO A 413 -3.00 -15.57 49.29
N LEU A 414 -2.97 -16.70 48.59
CA LEU A 414 -2.01 -17.77 48.83
C LEU A 414 -0.68 -17.51 48.09
N LEU A 415 -0.75 -16.84 46.92
CA LEU A 415 0.37 -16.61 45.96
C LEU A 415 0.61 -15.15 45.75
#